data_b239b94cefc0543f9f124800ef79e898
#
_entry.id   b239b94cefc0543f9f124800ef79e898
#
_cell.length_a   1.000
_cell.length_b   1.000
_cell.length_c   1.000
_cell.angle_alpha   90.00
_cell.angle_beta   90.00
_cell.angle_gamma   90.00
#
_symmetry.space_group_name_H-M   'P 1'
#
loop_
_entity.id
_entity.type
_entity.pdbx_description
1 polymer ?
#
loop_
_entity_poly.entity_id
_entity_poly.type
_entity_poly.pdbx_seq_one_letter_code
_entity_poly.pdbx_strand_id
1 'polypeptide(L)'
;MEKRKIEQIFNGSSMLEIPYFQRSYVWDEENWKRFLEDFREICIAKKEYFMGTYIMKQKPTPSGTRYGDVRAVIDGQQRFTTLILFFLVLANKNNKYEKDFESIFINRQNEIILSHNHSDKPIFDLLTKNQELTDSQKEEYKNNNVYQAYLYFQKNIKPEDFDIDTLLRCVYFIPIDLESNDDEQQIFDTINSLGVRLTTAELLKNTLYSNNEIELFKETWEKCFEKDQGEKDFWDTIVGSREKHSNLDTFLYAYINIYDDKDIRYKSLFNSYKNYLGSTLNNSTMKEGFIKDLISYAEIYRKYIRPDIQRVVLTDFKNSINRLNIVFFGLDTTTLLPYCLYVLKNAKPEEADKIFGYLGTYIIRRMLCHDWTKNYNKKFKTMLTNKIVTFDALYKNIMDSANNEDRLPTDLDLQKLINYDHTNAQTRGILYLLETGLRQPGKESTSVLPLDSYDLEHIMPKDWKQYWALEPSLDTPDNRDNRIYHIGLIGNKTLLAKGLNKSIKNREYSTKKNGVADNFGYNHYAVGLKTFDF
;
A
#
# COMPACT_ATOMS: atom_id res chain seq x y z
N MET A 1 -31.82 -14.93 6.91
CA MET A 1 -31.53 -13.68 6.21
C MET A 1 -32.47 -13.56 5.03
N GLU A 2 -33.13 -12.43 4.87
CA GLU A 2 -34.06 -12.18 3.78
C GLU A 2 -33.29 -12.02 2.46
N LYS A 3 -33.74 -12.71 1.40
CA LYS A 3 -33.18 -12.53 0.05
C LYS A 3 -33.89 -11.35 -0.61
N ARG A 4 -33.14 -10.46 -1.28
CA ARG A 4 -33.73 -9.40 -2.13
C ARG A 4 -33.32 -9.59 -3.58
N LYS A 5 -34.32 -9.57 -4.45
CA LYS A 5 -34.18 -9.57 -5.91
C LYS A 5 -33.81 -8.16 -6.41
N ILE A 6 -33.32 -8.07 -7.64
CA ILE A 6 -32.91 -6.80 -8.25
C ILE A 6 -34.04 -5.75 -8.14
N GLU A 7 -35.27 -6.07 -8.52
CA GLU A 7 -36.40 -5.14 -8.46
C GLU A 7 -36.76 -4.67 -7.04
N GLN A 8 -36.45 -5.46 -6.01
CA GLN A 8 -36.68 -5.07 -4.62
C GLN A 8 -35.66 -4.08 -4.09
N ILE A 9 -34.47 -4.05 -4.71
CA ILE A 9 -33.38 -3.13 -4.36
C ILE A 9 -33.55 -1.82 -5.11
N PHE A 10 -33.82 -1.90 -6.42
CA PHE A 10 -33.93 -0.77 -7.33
C PHE A 10 -35.41 -0.48 -7.65
N ASN A 11 -36.22 -0.19 -6.63
CA ASN A 11 -37.69 -0.08 -6.77
C ASN A 11 -38.20 1.36 -6.99
N GLY A 12 -37.31 2.32 -7.25
CA GLY A 12 -37.66 3.73 -7.50
C GLY A 12 -38.24 4.49 -6.29
N SER A 13 -38.39 3.86 -5.11
CA SER A 13 -38.91 4.50 -3.91
C SER A 13 -37.80 5.14 -3.05
N SER A 14 -36.58 4.64 -3.16
CA SER A 14 -35.39 5.12 -2.45
C SER A 14 -34.35 5.61 -3.44
N MET A 15 -33.62 6.66 -3.10
CA MET A 15 -32.41 7.07 -3.82
C MET A 15 -31.21 6.39 -3.19
N LEU A 16 -30.41 5.70 -3.99
CA LEU A 16 -29.17 5.07 -3.56
C LEU A 16 -28.02 6.02 -3.85
N GLU A 17 -27.19 6.28 -2.87
CA GLU A 17 -26.07 7.22 -2.99
C GLU A 17 -24.78 6.51 -2.62
N ILE A 18 -23.85 6.41 -3.56
CA ILE A 18 -22.46 6.08 -3.23
C ILE A 18 -21.86 7.33 -2.60
N PRO A 19 -21.36 7.26 -1.34
CA PRO A 19 -20.81 8.42 -0.66
C PRO A 19 -19.77 9.14 -1.51
N TYR A 20 -19.79 10.47 -1.48
CA TYR A 20 -18.95 11.33 -2.33
C TYR A 20 -17.46 10.96 -2.26
N PHE A 21 -16.98 10.61 -1.07
CA PHE A 21 -15.58 10.28 -0.80
C PHE A 21 -15.25 8.79 -0.95
N GLN A 22 -16.20 7.96 -1.37
CA GLN A 22 -15.96 6.54 -1.58
C GLN A 22 -15.04 6.34 -2.79
N ARG A 23 -14.26 5.25 -2.78
CA ARG A 23 -13.35 4.93 -3.89
C ARG A 23 -14.11 4.83 -5.21
N SER A 24 -13.39 5.12 -6.28
CA SER A 24 -13.88 4.93 -7.64
C SER A 24 -14.23 3.46 -7.95
N TYR A 25 -14.95 3.26 -9.03
CA TYR A 25 -15.19 1.95 -9.58
C TYR A 25 -13.87 1.30 -10.04
N VAL A 26 -13.56 0.10 -9.50
CA VAL A 26 -12.24 -0.54 -9.68
C VAL A 26 -12.31 -1.91 -10.36
N TRP A 27 -13.49 -2.42 -10.66
CA TRP A 27 -13.60 -3.67 -11.41
C TRP A 27 -12.97 -3.50 -12.81
N ASP A 28 -12.34 -4.57 -13.28
CA ASP A 28 -11.60 -4.66 -14.53
C ASP A 28 -12.19 -5.71 -15.50
N GLU A 29 -11.49 -5.96 -16.60
CA GLU A 29 -11.94 -6.88 -17.64
C GLU A 29 -12.19 -8.31 -17.12
N GLU A 30 -11.39 -8.81 -16.17
CA GLU A 30 -11.58 -10.14 -15.59
C GLU A 30 -12.90 -10.21 -14.81
N ASN A 31 -13.21 -9.17 -14.05
CA ASN A 31 -14.45 -9.06 -13.29
C ASN A 31 -15.66 -8.98 -14.22
N TRP A 32 -15.60 -8.14 -15.29
CA TRP A 32 -16.70 -7.98 -16.24
C TRP A 32 -16.93 -9.24 -17.06
N LYS A 33 -15.87 -9.92 -17.45
CA LYS A 33 -15.95 -11.19 -18.17
C LYS A 33 -16.66 -12.25 -17.33
N ARG A 34 -16.24 -12.43 -16.10
CA ARG A 34 -16.86 -13.36 -15.16
C ARG A 34 -18.34 -13.02 -14.95
N PHE A 35 -18.64 -11.74 -14.75
CA PHE A 35 -20.03 -11.28 -14.60
C PHE A 35 -20.90 -11.68 -15.80
N LEU A 36 -20.44 -11.47 -17.03
CA LEU A 36 -21.18 -11.86 -18.24
C LEU A 36 -21.32 -13.38 -18.37
N GLU A 37 -20.29 -14.15 -18.03
CA GLU A 37 -20.34 -15.62 -18.05
C GLU A 37 -21.36 -16.13 -17.04
N ASP A 38 -21.34 -15.64 -15.81
CA ASP A 38 -22.31 -15.98 -14.77
C ASP A 38 -23.74 -15.65 -15.21
N PHE A 39 -23.98 -14.48 -15.79
CA PHE A 39 -25.32 -14.05 -16.25
C PHE A 39 -25.83 -14.88 -17.43
N ARG A 40 -24.97 -15.29 -18.34
CA ARG A 40 -25.34 -16.26 -19.40
C ARG A 40 -25.72 -17.60 -18.82
N GLU A 41 -24.92 -18.09 -17.87
CA GLU A 41 -25.21 -19.37 -17.21
C GLU A 41 -26.56 -19.35 -16.46
N ILE A 42 -26.88 -18.24 -15.78
CA ILE A 42 -28.16 -18.06 -15.11
C ILE A 42 -29.32 -18.14 -16.10
N CYS A 43 -29.21 -17.50 -17.26
CA CYS A 43 -30.27 -17.54 -18.30
C CYS A 43 -30.47 -18.95 -18.87
N ILE A 44 -29.43 -19.75 -18.98
CA ILE A 44 -29.47 -21.13 -19.45
C ILE A 44 -30.00 -22.06 -18.34
N ALA A 45 -29.42 -22.00 -17.15
CA ALA A 45 -29.70 -22.94 -16.06
C ALA A 45 -30.98 -22.61 -15.31
N LYS A 46 -31.45 -21.36 -15.33
CA LYS A 46 -32.61 -20.82 -14.61
C LYS A 46 -32.59 -21.11 -13.11
N LYS A 47 -31.40 -21.11 -12.52
CA LYS A 47 -31.16 -21.36 -11.09
C LYS A 47 -30.91 -20.07 -10.35
N GLU A 48 -31.26 -20.05 -9.06
CA GLU A 48 -30.95 -18.93 -8.20
C GLU A 48 -29.44 -18.72 -8.11
N TYR A 49 -29.02 -17.44 -8.22
CA TYR A 49 -27.63 -17.01 -8.16
C TYR A 49 -27.45 -15.95 -7.07
N PHE A 50 -26.55 -16.25 -6.13
CA PHE A 50 -26.19 -15.33 -5.06
C PHE A 50 -25.10 -14.35 -5.55
N MET A 51 -25.48 -13.10 -5.73
CA MET A 51 -24.56 -12.06 -6.22
C MET A 51 -23.74 -11.40 -5.10
N GLY A 52 -24.03 -11.74 -3.86
CA GLY A 52 -23.29 -11.24 -2.69
C GLY A 52 -24.17 -10.47 -1.70
N THR A 53 -23.54 -10.00 -0.64
CA THR A 53 -24.18 -9.11 0.34
C THR A 53 -24.03 -7.66 -0.10
N TYR A 54 -24.92 -6.79 0.35
CA TYR A 54 -24.72 -5.34 0.28
C TYR A 54 -25.06 -4.70 1.62
N ILE A 55 -24.45 -3.55 1.88
CA ILE A 55 -24.67 -2.78 3.10
C ILE A 55 -25.17 -1.40 2.69
N MET A 56 -26.31 -1.01 3.23
CA MET A 56 -26.88 0.33 3.06
C MET A 56 -27.16 0.94 4.41
N LYS A 57 -26.95 2.25 4.53
CA LYS A 57 -27.30 3.02 5.71
C LYS A 57 -28.33 4.08 5.37
N GLN A 58 -29.37 4.16 6.17
CA GLN A 58 -30.37 5.21 6.02
C GLN A 58 -29.74 6.57 6.36
N LYS A 59 -29.86 7.53 5.46
CA LYS A 59 -29.44 8.92 5.70
C LYS A 59 -30.58 9.70 6.34
N PRO A 60 -30.26 10.64 7.26
CA PRO A 60 -31.25 11.60 7.71
C PRO A 60 -31.79 12.37 6.50
N THR A 61 -33.10 12.27 6.26
CA THR A 61 -33.73 12.96 5.14
C THR A 61 -34.30 14.28 5.64
N PRO A 62 -33.74 15.46 5.22
CA PRO A 62 -34.28 16.74 5.62
C PRO A 62 -35.73 16.92 5.15
N SER A 63 -36.56 17.55 5.97
CA SER A 63 -37.94 17.86 5.60
C SER A 63 -37.96 18.70 4.31
N GLY A 64 -38.77 18.31 3.33
CA GLY A 64 -38.89 19.03 2.05
C GLY A 64 -37.96 18.54 0.95
N THR A 65 -37.20 17.47 1.14
CA THR A 65 -36.47 16.81 0.05
C THR A 65 -37.42 16.09 -0.88
N ARG A 66 -37.05 16.03 -2.19
CA ARG A 66 -37.83 15.32 -3.23
C ARG A 66 -37.94 13.81 -3.00
N TYR A 67 -37.02 13.23 -2.22
CA TYR A 67 -36.91 11.79 -1.97
C TYR A 67 -37.38 11.48 -0.56
N GLY A 68 -38.25 10.50 -0.42
CA GLY A 68 -38.74 10.04 0.90
C GLY A 68 -37.72 9.21 1.67
N ASP A 69 -36.79 8.54 0.98
CA ASP A 69 -35.75 7.69 1.56
C ASP A 69 -34.47 7.79 0.75
N VAL A 70 -33.37 8.18 1.36
CA VAL A 70 -32.05 8.22 0.77
C VAL A 70 -31.15 7.27 1.54
N ARG A 71 -30.50 6.35 0.84
CA ARG A 71 -29.63 5.33 1.43
C ARG A 71 -28.21 5.43 0.91
N ALA A 72 -27.26 5.58 1.80
CA ALA A 72 -25.83 5.48 1.48
C ALA A 72 -25.47 4.01 1.22
N VAL A 73 -24.87 3.72 0.08
CA VAL A 73 -24.32 2.40 -0.27
C VAL A 73 -22.92 2.29 0.33
N ILE A 74 -22.79 1.55 1.44
CA ILE A 74 -21.53 1.35 2.13
C ILE A 74 -20.71 0.23 1.50
N ASP A 75 -21.37 -0.88 1.13
CA ASP A 75 -20.80 -1.97 0.33
C ASP A 75 -21.76 -2.41 -0.75
N GLY A 76 -21.22 -2.94 -1.84
CA GLY A 76 -21.99 -3.39 -3.01
C GLY A 76 -21.91 -2.43 -4.19
N GLN A 77 -21.29 -1.27 -4.07
CA GLN A 77 -21.20 -0.25 -5.12
C GLN A 77 -20.66 -0.79 -6.45
N GLN A 78 -19.63 -1.63 -6.45
CA GLN A 78 -19.06 -2.21 -7.67
C GLN A 78 -20.10 -3.06 -8.41
N ARG A 79 -20.81 -3.90 -7.68
CA ARG A 79 -21.86 -4.78 -8.22
C ARG A 79 -23.05 -3.99 -8.74
N PHE A 80 -23.48 -2.97 -8.02
CA PHE A 80 -24.61 -2.12 -8.45
C PHE A 80 -24.26 -1.32 -9.70
N THR A 81 -23.07 -0.73 -9.75
CA THR A 81 -22.59 -0.02 -10.95
C THR A 81 -22.54 -0.95 -12.16
N THR A 82 -21.92 -2.13 -11.99
CA THR A 82 -21.82 -3.13 -13.06
C THR A 82 -23.18 -3.59 -13.54
N LEU A 83 -24.10 -3.82 -12.61
CA LEU A 83 -25.47 -4.25 -12.92
C LEU A 83 -26.20 -3.20 -13.76
N ILE A 84 -26.15 -1.93 -13.34
CA ILE A 84 -26.81 -0.84 -14.08
C ILE A 84 -26.20 -0.68 -15.47
N LEU A 85 -24.87 -0.70 -15.60
CA LEU A 85 -24.19 -0.60 -16.91
C LEU A 85 -24.55 -1.77 -17.83
N PHE A 86 -24.63 -2.99 -17.29
CA PHE A 86 -25.04 -4.17 -18.06
C PHE A 86 -26.48 -4.02 -18.60
N PHE A 87 -27.44 -3.68 -17.74
CA PHE A 87 -28.83 -3.51 -18.17
C PHE A 87 -29.01 -2.32 -19.11
N LEU A 88 -28.27 -1.23 -18.90
CA LEU A 88 -28.25 -0.07 -19.81
C LEU A 88 -27.81 -0.47 -21.22
N VAL A 89 -26.69 -1.20 -21.33
CA VAL A 89 -26.20 -1.65 -22.64
C VAL A 89 -27.16 -2.66 -23.28
N LEU A 90 -27.75 -3.53 -22.49
CA LEU A 90 -28.72 -4.50 -22.98
C LEU A 90 -29.99 -3.81 -23.55
N ALA A 91 -30.48 -2.78 -22.85
CA ALA A 91 -31.61 -1.95 -23.30
C ALA A 91 -31.22 -1.15 -24.57
N ASN A 92 -30.05 -0.55 -24.63
CA ASN A 92 -29.58 0.20 -25.81
C ASN A 92 -29.40 -0.68 -27.06
N LYS A 93 -29.12 -1.97 -26.88
CA LYS A 93 -28.98 -2.92 -28.00
C LYS A 93 -30.30 -3.55 -28.45
N ASN A 94 -31.31 -3.55 -27.59
CA ASN A 94 -32.63 -4.12 -27.90
C ASN A 94 -33.73 -3.33 -27.21
N ASN A 95 -34.46 -2.55 -27.98
CA ASN A 95 -35.56 -1.70 -27.50
C ASN A 95 -36.65 -2.45 -26.71
N LYS A 96 -36.73 -3.78 -26.85
CA LYS A 96 -37.63 -4.60 -26.03
C LYS A 96 -37.37 -4.42 -24.54
N TYR A 97 -36.09 -4.16 -24.15
CA TYR A 97 -35.65 -4.09 -22.75
C TYR A 97 -35.59 -2.65 -22.21
N GLU A 98 -35.91 -1.64 -23.03
CA GLU A 98 -35.88 -0.24 -22.62
C GLU A 98 -36.85 0.03 -21.45
N LYS A 99 -38.08 -0.45 -21.56
CA LYS A 99 -39.09 -0.27 -20.50
C LYS A 99 -38.73 -1.01 -19.22
N ASP A 100 -38.05 -2.15 -19.32
CA ASP A 100 -37.58 -2.90 -18.14
C ASP A 100 -36.48 -2.11 -17.43
N PHE A 101 -35.50 -1.56 -18.18
CA PHE A 101 -34.50 -0.71 -17.62
C PHE A 101 -35.08 0.52 -16.91
N GLU A 102 -35.99 1.23 -17.58
CA GLU A 102 -36.67 2.40 -17.01
C GLU A 102 -37.41 2.06 -15.73
N SER A 103 -38.21 0.98 -15.74
CA SER A 103 -39.01 0.58 -14.58
C SER A 103 -38.21 0.18 -13.36
N ILE A 104 -36.98 -0.31 -13.55
CA ILE A 104 -36.10 -0.81 -12.48
C ILE A 104 -35.15 0.29 -11.98
N PHE A 105 -34.50 0.99 -12.90
CA PHE A 105 -33.36 1.86 -12.56
C PHE A 105 -33.65 3.36 -12.65
N ILE A 106 -34.81 3.77 -13.17
CA ILE A 106 -35.22 5.16 -13.24
C ILE A 106 -36.32 5.42 -12.19
N ASN A 107 -36.12 6.47 -11.38
CA ASN A 107 -37.08 6.82 -10.36
C ASN A 107 -38.25 7.67 -10.92
N ARG A 108 -39.23 7.98 -10.07
CA ARG A 108 -40.40 8.80 -10.45
C ARG A 108 -40.07 10.22 -10.90
N GLN A 109 -38.86 10.71 -10.64
CA GLN A 109 -38.35 12.02 -11.06
C GLN A 109 -37.61 11.95 -12.40
N ASN A 110 -37.62 10.79 -13.05
CA ASN A 110 -36.90 10.52 -14.28
C ASN A 110 -35.36 10.63 -14.13
N GLU A 111 -34.85 10.20 -12.96
CA GLU A 111 -33.42 10.16 -12.65
C GLU A 111 -32.98 8.73 -12.36
N ILE A 112 -31.73 8.42 -12.66
CA ILE A 112 -31.14 7.12 -12.32
C ILE A 112 -31.13 6.96 -10.79
N ILE A 113 -31.54 5.80 -10.31
CA ILE A 113 -31.72 5.53 -8.88
C ILE A 113 -30.40 5.51 -8.08
N LEU A 114 -29.26 5.34 -8.75
CA LEU A 114 -27.93 5.33 -8.16
C LEU A 114 -27.19 6.62 -8.48
N SER A 115 -26.88 7.41 -7.45
CA SER A 115 -25.94 8.53 -7.55
C SER A 115 -24.53 8.06 -7.21
N HIS A 116 -23.58 8.37 -8.07
CA HIS A 116 -22.19 7.92 -7.94
C HIS A 116 -21.31 8.88 -7.12
N ASN A 117 -20.11 8.42 -6.73
CA ASN A 117 -19.08 9.24 -6.09
C ASN A 117 -18.58 10.35 -7.04
N HIS A 118 -17.79 11.28 -6.52
CA HIS A 118 -17.33 12.45 -7.27
C HIS A 118 -16.51 12.12 -8.53
N SER A 119 -15.71 11.07 -8.50
CA SER A 119 -14.82 10.69 -9.60
C SER A 119 -15.57 10.04 -10.76
N ASP A 120 -16.54 9.20 -10.47
CA ASP A 120 -17.26 8.41 -11.48
C ASP A 120 -18.59 9.03 -11.91
N LYS A 121 -19.14 9.94 -11.07
CA LYS A 121 -20.44 10.56 -11.34
C LYS A 121 -20.53 11.24 -12.70
N PRO A 122 -19.55 12.06 -13.15
CA PRO A 122 -19.66 12.76 -14.42
C PRO A 122 -19.87 11.80 -15.61
N ILE A 123 -19.03 10.77 -15.71
CA ILE A 123 -19.14 9.78 -16.80
C ILE A 123 -20.36 8.88 -16.63
N PHE A 124 -20.66 8.45 -15.39
CA PHE A 124 -21.83 7.61 -15.13
C PHE A 124 -23.14 8.29 -15.50
N ASP A 125 -23.28 9.60 -15.15
CA ASP A 125 -24.45 10.40 -15.51
C ASP A 125 -24.57 10.61 -17.04
N LEU A 126 -23.46 10.80 -17.76
CA LEU A 126 -23.45 10.92 -19.23
C LEU A 126 -23.95 9.62 -19.89
N LEU A 127 -23.40 8.48 -19.44
CA LEU A 127 -23.78 7.17 -19.99
C LEU A 127 -25.24 6.81 -19.70
N THR A 128 -25.70 7.00 -18.46
CA THR A 128 -27.07 6.63 -18.06
C THR A 128 -28.15 7.54 -18.63
N LYS A 129 -27.79 8.75 -19.06
CA LYS A 129 -28.66 9.66 -19.83
C LYS A 129 -28.60 9.43 -21.34
N ASN A 130 -27.90 8.38 -21.79
CA ASN A 130 -27.70 8.08 -23.22
C ASN A 130 -27.14 9.27 -24.02
N GLN A 131 -26.30 10.10 -23.42
CA GLN A 131 -25.66 11.22 -24.11
C GLN A 131 -24.46 10.73 -24.92
N GLU A 132 -24.41 11.11 -26.19
CA GLU A 132 -23.24 10.84 -27.01
C GLU A 132 -22.02 11.59 -26.48
N LEU A 133 -20.94 10.85 -26.21
CA LEU A 133 -19.68 11.43 -25.76
C LEU A 133 -18.94 12.08 -26.95
N THR A 134 -18.48 13.30 -26.75
CA THR A 134 -17.55 13.94 -27.69
C THR A 134 -16.19 13.24 -27.70
N ASP A 135 -15.39 13.43 -28.75
CA ASP A 135 -14.06 12.80 -28.82
C ASP A 135 -13.13 13.26 -27.69
N SER A 136 -13.28 14.51 -27.24
CA SER A 136 -12.56 15.03 -26.07
C SER A 136 -12.94 14.27 -24.79
N GLN A 137 -14.23 14.01 -24.57
CA GLN A 137 -14.71 13.26 -23.42
C GLN A 137 -14.28 11.77 -23.47
N LYS A 138 -14.29 11.16 -24.66
CA LYS A 138 -13.77 9.80 -24.84
C LYS A 138 -12.29 9.70 -24.47
N GLU A 139 -11.49 10.69 -24.82
CA GLU A 139 -10.06 10.74 -24.45
C GLU A 139 -9.88 11.03 -22.96
N GLU A 140 -10.69 11.93 -22.37
CA GLU A 140 -10.69 12.22 -20.94
C GLU A 140 -10.99 10.99 -20.10
N TYR A 141 -12.03 10.22 -20.47
CA TYR A 141 -12.48 9.06 -19.70
C TYR A 141 -11.88 7.72 -20.14
N LYS A 142 -10.93 7.72 -21.09
CA LYS A 142 -10.36 6.47 -21.62
C LYS A 142 -9.79 5.51 -20.58
N ASN A 143 -9.30 6.02 -19.45
CA ASN A 143 -8.76 5.23 -18.34
C ASN A 143 -9.74 5.10 -17.17
N ASN A 144 -10.97 5.61 -17.29
CA ASN A 144 -11.98 5.46 -16.25
C ASN A 144 -12.67 4.10 -16.38
N ASN A 145 -12.68 3.32 -15.30
CA ASN A 145 -13.19 1.95 -15.32
C ASN A 145 -14.70 1.85 -15.56
N VAL A 146 -15.51 2.86 -15.19
CA VAL A 146 -16.94 2.91 -15.54
C VAL A 146 -17.11 2.97 -17.05
N TYR A 147 -16.34 3.83 -17.73
CA TYR A 147 -16.36 3.94 -19.18
C TYR A 147 -15.84 2.68 -19.86
N GLN A 148 -14.75 2.11 -19.35
CA GLN A 148 -14.20 0.86 -19.87
C GLN A 148 -15.16 -0.33 -19.70
N ALA A 149 -15.87 -0.41 -18.57
CA ALA A 149 -16.91 -1.41 -18.36
C ALA A 149 -18.06 -1.27 -19.39
N TYR A 150 -18.51 -0.04 -19.62
CA TYR A 150 -19.54 0.26 -20.62
C TYR A 150 -19.10 -0.17 -22.03
N LEU A 151 -17.87 0.17 -22.46
CA LEU A 151 -17.31 -0.24 -23.75
C LEU A 151 -17.17 -1.76 -23.85
N TYR A 152 -16.71 -2.40 -22.78
CA TYR A 152 -16.60 -3.86 -22.72
C TYR A 152 -17.98 -4.52 -22.92
N PHE A 153 -19.01 -4.04 -22.24
CA PHE A 153 -20.38 -4.54 -22.39
C PHE A 153 -20.95 -4.24 -23.76
N GLN A 154 -20.71 -3.05 -24.30
CA GLN A 154 -21.11 -2.74 -25.69
C GLN A 154 -20.51 -3.73 -26.69
N LYS A 155 -19.26 -4.14 -26.51
CA LYS A 155 -18.59 -5.09 -27.41
C LYS A 155 -19.08 -6.52 -27.23
N ASN A 156 -19.32 -6.96 -26.00
CA ASN A 156 -19.47 -8.39 -25.66
C ASN A 156 -20.90 -8.85 -25.37
N ILE A 157 -21.86 -7.95 -25.16
CA ILE A 157 -23.26 -8.31 -24.96
C ILE A 157 -23.92 -8.61 -26.31
N LYS A 158 -24.48 -9.80 -26.44
CA LYS A 158 -25.42 -10.19 -27.48
C LYS A 158 -26.78 -10.32 -26.79
N PRO A 159 -27.79 -9.50 -27.15
CA PRO A 159 -29.09 -9.49 -26.46
C PRO A 159 -29.81 -10.84 -26.42
N GLU A 160 -29.58 -11.66 -27.43
CA GLU A 160 -30.14 -13.02 -27.55
C GLU A 160 -29.64 -14.00 -26.48
N ASP A 161 -28.48 -13.73 -25.87
CA ASP A 161 -27.92 -14.56 -24.81
C ASP A 161 -28.59 -14.34 -23.45
N PHE A 162 -29.41 -13.28 -23.31
CA PHE A 162 -29.96 -12.85 -22.02
C PHE A 162 -31.46 -12.76 -22.01
N ASP A 163 -32.08 -13.27 -20.92
CA ASP A 163 -33.49 -13.17 -20.61
C ASP A 163 -33.68 -12.38 -19.31
N ILE A 164 -34.17 -11.13 -19.42
CA ILE A 164 -34.31 -10.20 -18.29
C ILE A 164 -35.20 -10.81 -17.21
N ASP A 165 -36.34 -11.41 -17.58
CA ASP A 165 -37.26 -12.02 -16.61
C ASP A 165 -36.58 -13.11 -15.78
N THR A 166 -35.72 -13.90 -16.41
CA THR A 166 -34.93 -14.92 -15.71
C THR A 166 -33.89 -14.27 -14.78
N LEU A 167 -33.20 -13.23 -15.21
CA LEU A 167 -32.23 -12.53 -14.37
C LEU A 167 -32.89 -11.89 -13.15
N LEU A 168 -34.02 -11.20 -13.34
CA LEU A 168 -34.78 -10.58 -12.24
C LEU A 168 -35.28 -11.60 -11.23
N ARG A 169 -35.70 -12.80 -11.69
CA ARG A 169 -36.16 -13.88 -10.82
C ARG A 169 -35.05 -14.65 -10.13
N CYS A 170 -33.92 -14.87 -10.79
CA CYS A 170 -32.87 -15.77 -10.30
C CYS A 170 -31.76 -15.04 -9.52
N VAL A 171 -31.38 -13.81 -9.89
CA VAL A 171 -30.36 -13.07 -9.19
C VAL A 171 -30.88 -12.49 -7.88
N TYR A 172 -30.16 -12.76 -6.79
CA TYR A 172 -30.52 -12.21 -5.48
C TYR A 172 -29.27 -11.75 -4.68
N PHE A 173 -29.54 -10.84 -3.77
CA PHE A 173 -28.59 -10.33 -2.78
C PHE A 173 -29.08 -10.63 -1.36
N ILE A 174 -28.16 -10.54 -0.41
CA ILE A 174 -28.51 -10.52 1.02
C ILE A 174 -28.28 -9.09 1.55
N PRO A 175 -29.34 -8.41 1.97
CA PRO A 175 -29.27 -7.05 2.48
C PRO A 175 -28.72 -7.02 3.92
N ILE A 176 -27.99 -5.94 4.21
CA ILE A 176 -27.65 -5.50 5.55
C ILE A 176 -28.04 -4.02 5.60
N ASP A 177 -29.23 -3.78 6.10
CA ASP A 177 -29.76 -2.42 6.25
C ASP A 177 -29.39 -1.91 7.63
N LEU A 178 -28.67 -0.77 7.67
CA LEU A 178 -28.26 -0.09 8.87
C LEU A 178 -29.17 1.11 9.13
N GLU A 179 -29.49 1.32 10.40
CA GLU A 179 -30.15 2.54 10.85
C GLU A 179 -29.13 3.69 10.94
N SER A 180 -29.64 4.92 11.06
CA SER A 180 -28.80 6.13 11.11
C SER A 180 -27.77 6.12 12.27
N ASN A 181 -28.08 5.41 13.36
CA ASN A 181 -27.26 5.33 14.58
C ASN A 181 -26.32 4.11 14.62
N ASP A 182 -26.42 3.18 13.66
CA ASP A 182 -25.56 1.99 13.62
C ASP A 182 -24.11 2.35 13.29
N ASP A 183 -23.18 1.64 13.92
CA ASP A 183 -21.76 1.76 13.62
C ASP A 183 -21.42 0.98 12.34
N GLU A 184 -21.37 1.71 11.23
CA GLU A 184 -21.05 1.17 9.89
C GLU A 184 -19.76 0.35 9.91
N GLN A 185 -18.78 0.83 10.67
CA GLN A 185 -17.45 0.26 10.69
C GLN A 185 -17.41 -1.12 11.33
N GLN A 186 -18.04 -1.26 12.51
CA GLN A 186 -18.03 -2.53 13.24
C GLN A 186 -18.74 -3.63 12.44
N ILE A 187 -19.79 -3.26 11.73
CA ILE A 187 -20.56 -4.18 10.90
C ILE A 187 -19.78 -4.52 9.62
N PHE A 188 -19.17 -3.51 9.00
CA PHE A 188 -18.35 -3.68 7.81
C PHE A 188 -17.13 -4.59 8.08
N ASP A 189 -16.41 -4.38 9.17
CA ASP A 189 -15.24 -5.21 9.56
C ASP A 189 -15.64 -6.68 9.83
N THR A 190 -16.85 -6.89 10.33
CA THR A 190 -17.35 -8.24 10.63
C THR A 190 -17.74 -9.00 9.36
N ILE A 191 -18.25 -8.31 8.34
CA ILE A 191 -18.84 -8.93 7.13
C ILE A 191 -17.85 -9.03 5.98
N ASN A 192 -16.86 -8.16 5.92
CA ASN A 192 -15.90 -8.04 4.81
C ASN A 192 -14.82 -9.13 4.74
N SER A 193 -15.03 -10.25 5.41
CA SER A 193 -14.13 -11.42 5.26
C SER A 193 -14.10 -12.00 3.83
N LEU A 194 -15.00 -11.56 2.93
CA LEU A 194 -15.21 -12.13 1.59
C LEU A 194 -15.06 -11.14 0.43
N GLY A 195 -14.78 -9.84 0.67
CA GLY A 195 -14.68 -8.81 -0.38
C GLY A 195 -13.38 -7.99 -0.35
N VAL A 196 -13.23 -7.04 -1.28
CA VAL A 196 -12.13 -6.07 -1.26
C VAL A 196 -12.36 -5.08 -0.11
N ARG A 197 -11.55 -5.20 0.94
CA ARG A 197 -11.67 -4.37 2.15
C ARG A 197 -11.44 -2.89 1.83
N LEU A 198 -12.23 -2.01 2.48
CA LEU A 198 -11.90 -0.60 2.52
C LEU A 198 -10.58 -0.39 3.27
N THR A 199 -9.76 0.49 2.74
CA THR A 199 -8.49 0.87 3.38
C THR A 199 -8.75 1.80 4.58
N THR A 200 -7.78 1.91 5.48
CA THR A 200 -7.85 2.88 6.58
C THR A 200 -8.06 4.30 6.06
N ALA A 201 -7.43 4.64 4.95
CA ALA A 201 -7.57 5.95 4.30
C ALA A 201 -9.00 6.24 3.85
N GLU A 202 -9.68 5.28 3.21
CA GLU A 202 -11.07 5.44 2.76
C GLU A 202 -12.02 5.66 3.94
N LEU A 203 -11.82 4.92 5.03
CA LEU A 203 -12.63 5.05 6.24
C LEU A 203 -12.38 6.37 6.96
N LEU A 204 -11.12 6.78 7.07
CA LEU A 204 -10.75 8.05 7.68
C LEU A 204 -11.30 9.22 6.88
N LYS A 205 -11.23 9.16 5.56
CA LYS A 205 -11.80 10.14 4.65
C LYS A 205 -13.31 10.33 4.89
N ASN A 206 -14.06 9.23 4.97
CA ASN A 206 -15.51 9.25 5.26
C ASN A 206 -15.82 9.78 6.67
N THR A 207 -14.90 9.62 7.63
CA THR A 207 -15.06 10.14 8.99
C THR A 207 -14.75 11.65 9.07
N LEU A 208 -13.75 12.10 8.31
CA LEU A 208 -13.29 13.49 8.34
C LEU A 208 -14.14 14.44 7.50
N TYR A 209 -14.80 13.94 6.44
CA TYR A 209 -15.52 14.82 5.52
C TYR A 209 -16.97 14.38 5.36
N SER A 210 -17.87 15.36 5.38
CA SER A 210 -19.29 15.22 5.06
C SER A 210 -19.60 15.83 3.70
N ASN A 211 -20.75 15.50 3.12
CA ASN A 211 -21.16 16.05 1.81
C ASN A 211 -21.23 17.59 1.78
N ASN A 212 -21.30 18.25 2.92
CA ASN A 212 -21.27 19.71 3.01
C ASN A 212 -19.85 20.30 3.05
N GLU A 213 -18.82 19.44 3.14
CA GLU A 213 -17.42 19.85 3.28
C GLU A 213 -16.58 19.50 2.03
N ILE A 214 -17.23 19.46 0.85
CA ILE A 214 -16.59 19.12 -0.42
C ILE A 214 -15.41 20.06 -0.75
N GLU A 215 -15.55 21.36 -0.52
CA GLU A 215 -14.46 22.30 -0.79
C GLU A 215 -13.27 22.07 0.17
N LEU A 216 -13.54 21.82 1.45
CA LEU A 216 -12.48 21.47 2.41
C LEU A 216 -11.75 20.19 1.98
N PHE A 217 -12.49 19.18 1.50
CA PHE A 217 -11.90 17.95 0.98
C PHE A 217 -10.99 18.21 -0.22
N LYS A 218 -11.44 18.99 -1.20
CA LYS A 218 -10.66 19.32 -2.41
C LYS A 218 -9.37 20.08 -2.09
N GLU A 219 -9.46 21.04 -1.17
CA GLU A 219 -8.32 21.88 -0.80
C GLU A 219 -7.28 21.15 0.09
N THR A 220 -7.70 20.07 0.74
CA THR A 220 -6.86 19.32 1.69
C THR A 220 -6.54 17.93 1.19
N TRP A 221 -7.46 16.97 1.35
CA TRP A 221 -7.23 15.56 1.06
C TRP A 221 -6.97 15.29 -0.42
N GLU A 222 -7.87 15.74 -1.29
CA GLU A 222 -7.76 15.51 -2.74
C GLU A 222 -6.48 16.10 -3.30
N LYS A 223 -6.19 17.35 -2.93
CA LYS A 223 -4.96 18.05 -3.34
C LYS A 223 -3.69 17.34 -2.89
N CYS A 224 -3.69 16.71 -1.71
CA CYS A 224 -2.52 16.05 -1.14
C CYS A 224 -2.35 14.61 -1.61
N PHE A 225 -3.43 13.84 -1.68
CA PHE A 225 -3.37 12.40 -1.89
C PHE A 225 -3.90 11.94 -3.25
N GLU A 226 -4.75 12.73 -3.90
CA GLU A 226 -5.52 12.29 -5.08
C GLU A 226 -5.44 13.31 -6.25
N LYS A 227 -4.54 14.29 -6.17
CA LYS A 227 -4.43 15.41 -7.12
C LYS A 227 -4.33 14.98 -8.58
N ASP A 228 -3.49 14.00 -8.84
CA ASP A 228 -3.25 13.45 -10.17
C ASP A 228 -2.84 11.97 -10.06
N GLN A 229 -2.67 11.29 -11.19
CA GLN A 229 -2.32 9.87 -11.20
C GLN A 229 -0.96 9.61 -10.54
N GLY A 230 0.00 10.50 -10.69
CA GLY A 230 1.32 10.34 -10.07
C GLY A 230 1.28 10.39 -8.54
N GLU A 231 0.44 11.26 -7.96
CA GLU A 231 0.22 11.29 -6.51
C GLU A 231 -0.53 10.04 -6.05
N LYS A 232 -1.57 9.61 -6.75
CA LYS A 232 -2.28 8.35 -6.43
C LYS A 232 -1.32 7.17 -6.46
N ASP A 233 -0.52 7.00 -7.51
CA ASP A 233 0.44 5.91 -7.65
C ASP A 233 1.47 5.91 -6.51
N PHE A 234 1.92 7.08 -6.06
CA PHE A 234 2.82 7.19 -4.92
C PHE A 234 2.16 6.69 -3.62
N TRP A 235 0.95 7.15 -3.33
CA TRP A 235 0.26 6.80 -2.10
C TRP A 235 -0.29 5.37 -2.09
N ASP A 236 -0.65 4.83 -3.26
CA ASP A 236 -1.12 3.45 -3.44
C ASP A 236 0.01 2.42 -3.54
N THR A 237 1.27 2.89 -3.70
CA THR A 237 2.44 2.00 -3.74
C THR A 237 2.45 1.06 -2.53
N ILE A 238 2.54 -0.24 -2.78
CA ILE A 238 2.61 -1.24 -1.72
C ILE A 238 4.03 -1.31 -1.16
N VAL A 239 4.14 -1.19 0.16
CA VAL A 239 5.39 -1.23 0.92
C VAL A 239 5.37 -2.36 1.95
N GLY A 240 6.57 -2.73 2.43
CA GLY A 240 6.76 -3.82 3.38
C GLY A 240 6.97 -5.18 2.69
N SER A 241 7.80 -6.01 3.31
CA SER A 241 8.12 -7.35 2.80
C SER A 241 7.27 -8.44 3.46
N ARG A 242 6.98 -8.29 4.75
CA ARG A 242 6.22 -9.26 5.56
C ARG A 242 4.75 -8.91 5.61
N GLU A 243 4.44 -7.69 6.01
CA GLU A 243 3.08 -7.15 5.99
C GLU A 243 3.03 -6.07 4.90
N LYS A 244 2.19 -6.29 3.91
CA LYS A 244 2.03 -5.39 2.76
C LYS A 244 0.94 -4.38 3.06
N HIS A 245 1.30 -3.11 3.05
CA HIS A 245 0.38 -1.98 3.23
C HIS A 245 0.57 -0.97 2.11
N SER A 246 -0.44 -0.15 1.85
CA SER A 246 -0.25 1.01 0.99
C SER A 246 0.71 2.01 1.66
N ASN A 247 1.37 2.81 0.86
CA ASN A 247 2.22 3.88 1.37
C ASN A 247 1.39 4.90 2.17
N LEU A 248 0.14 5.12 1.79
CA LEU A 248 -0.80 5.96 2.54
C LEU A 248 -1.12 5.36 3.92
N ASP A 249 -1.42 4.06 4.02
CA ASP A 249 -1.65 3.42 5.32
C ASP A 249 -0.37 3.43 6.18
N THR A 250 0.81 3.33 5.57
CA THR A 250 2.10 3.44 6.26
C THR A 250 2.32 4.85 6.82
N PHE A 251 1.97 5.88 6.05
CA PHE A 251 1.97 7.26 6.53
C PHE A 251 0.96 7.47 7.66
N LEU A 252 -0.28 7.01 7.47
CA LEU A 252 -1.34 7.14 8.49
C LEU A 252 -0.95 6.42 9.80
N TYR A 253 -0.34 5.23 9.69
CA TYR A 253 0.21 4.53 10.84
C TYR A 253 1.29 5.36 11.55
N ALA A 254 2.22 5.92 10.79
CA ALA A 254 3.30 6.74 11.36
C ALA A 254 2.73 8.02 12.02
N TYR A 255 1.77 8.68 11.40
CA TYR A 255 1.16 9.91 11.91
C TYR A 255 0.42 9.69 13.24
N ILE A 256 -0.47 8.72 13.31
CA ILE A 256 -1.23 8.50 14.56
C ILE A 256 -0.34 8.09 15.72
N ASN A 257 0.74 7.34 15.43
CA ASN A 257 1.72 6.96 16.44
C ASN A 257 2.53 8.15 17.01
N ILE A 258 2.50 9.34 16.40
CA ILE A 258 3.08 10.55 16.98
C ILE A 258 2.24 11.04 18.17
N TYR A 259 0.93 10.86 18.12
CA TYR A 259 -0.01 11.47 19.05
C TYR A 259 -0.64 10.50 20.06
N ASP A 260 -0.87 9.26 19.69
CA ASP A 260 -1.48 8.26 20.57
C ASP A 260 -0.40 7.50 21.36
N ASP A 261 -0.50 7.47 22.69
CA ASP A 261 0.46 6.79 23.56
C ASP A 261 0.36 5.26 23.54
N LYS A 262 -0.66 4.70 22.94
CA LYS A 262 -0.85 3.25 22.82
C LYS A 262 0.03 2.65 21.72
N ASP A 263 0.34 1.35 21.85
CA ASP A 263 1.00 0.58 20.78
C ASP A 263 -0.04 0.24 19.71
N ILE A 264 -0.05 1.01 18.63
CA ILE A 264 -1.00 0.87 17.52
C ILE A 264 -0.50 -0.20 16.55
N ARG A 265 -1.40 -1.08 16.11
CA ARG A 265 -1.14 -2.07 15.07
C ARG A 265 -1.91 -1.75 13.81
N TYR A 266 -1.38 -2.10 12.65
CA TYR A 266 -2.05 -1.90 11.35
C TYR A 266 -3.48 -2.47 11.33
N LYS A 267 -3.69 -3.65 11.92
CA LYS A 267 -5.03 -4.28 11.98
C LYS A 267 -6.09 -3.46 12.75
N SER A 268 -5.66 -2.57 13.62
CA SER A 268 -6.53 -1.71 14.43
C SER A 268 -6.36 -0.22 14.12
N LEU A 269 -5.71 0.10 13.00
CA LEU A 269 -5.31 1.47 12.67
C LEU A 269 -6.50 2.41 12.60
N PHE A 270 -7.57 2.05 11.89
CA PHE A 270 -8.77 2.89 11.83
C PHE A 270 -9.46 3.05 13.20
N ASN A 271 -9.56 1.99 13.98
CA ASN A 271 -10.14 2.08 15.35
C ASN A 271 -9.32 3.02 16.24
N SER A 272 -8.00 3.07 16.07
CA SER A 272 -7.15 4.02 16.77
C SER A 272 -7.47 5.46 16.36
N TYR A 273 -7.64 5.72 15.07
CA TYR A 273 -8.11 7.02 14.58
C TYR A 273 -9.48 7.40 15.14
N LYS A 274 -10.44 6.47 15.09
CA LYS A 274 -11.80 6.70 15.62
C LYS A 274 -11.76 7.10 17.10
N ASN A 275 -10.99 6.38 17.92
CA ASN A 275 -10.84 6.68 19.34
C ASN A 275 -10.16 8.03 19.57
N TYR A 276 -9.09 8.33 18.84
CA TYR A 276 -8.38 9.59 18.92
C TYR A 276 -9.27 10.77 18.52
N LEU A 277 -9.96 10.66 17.38
CA LEU A 277 -10.89 11.68 16.90
C LEU A 277 -12.06 11.87 17.86
N GLY A 278 -12.66 10.80 18.35
CA GLY A 278 -13.77 10.85 19.31
C GLY A 278 -13.41 11.49 20.64
N SER A 279 -12.15 11.38 21.07
CA SER A 279 -11.66 12.04 22.29
C SER A 279 -11.16 13.47 22.07
N THR A 280 -10.78 13.82 20.84
CA THR A 280 -10.07 15.07 20.52
C THR A 280 -10.93 16.07 19.75
N LEU A 281 -11.85 15.59 18.88
CA LEU A 281 -12.64 16.45 18.00
C LEU A 281 -14.01 16.77 18.60
N ASN A 282 -14.08 17.82 19.40
CA ASN A 282 -15.34 18.26 20.00
C ASN A 282 -16.07 19.36 19.19
N ASN A 283 -15.44 19.92 18.16
CA ASN A 283 -16.01 20.97 17.29
C ASN A 283 -15.31 21.03 15.91
N SER A 284 -15.88 21.81 14.99
CA SER A 284 -15.38 21.99 13.62
C SER A 284 -13.96 22.58 13.57
N THR A 285 -13.62 23.49 14.47
CA THR A 285 -12.28 24.13 14.52
C THR A 285 -11.18 23.12 14.86
N MET A 286 -11.44 22.21 15.80
CA MET A 286 -10.50 21.14 16.14
C MET A 286 -10.34 20.15 15.00
N LYS A 287 -11.41 19.83 14.30
CA LYS A 287 -11.40 18.98 13.10
C LYS A 287 -10.54 19.60 12.00
N GLU A 288 -10.75 20.86 11.66
CA GLU A 288 -9.92 21.57 10.68
C GLU A 288 -8.45 21.63 11.08
N GLY A 289 -8.18 21.87 12.37
CA GLY A 289 -6.82 21.84 12.93
C GLY A 289 -6.14 20.49 12.73
N PHE A 290 -6.87 19.39 13.01
CA PHE A 290 -6.40 18.03 12.78
C PHE A 290 -6.11 17.77 11.30
N ILE A 291 -7.02 18.13 10.39
CA ILE A 291 -6.84 17.96 8.95
C ILE A 291 -5.60 18.73 8.48
N LYS A 292 -5.43 19.99 8.87
CA LYS A 292 -4.28 20.82 8.51
C LYS A 292 -2.95 20.22 9.01
N ASP A 293 -2.95 19.69 10.22
CA ASP A 293 -1.77 19.04 10.79
C ASP A 293 -1.43 17.73 10.06
N LEU A 294 -2.42 16.89 9.78
CA LEU A 294 -2.28 15.67 8.99
C LEU A 294 -1.67 15.97 7.61
N ILE A 295 -2.23 16.94 6.89
CA ILE A 295 -1.73 17.36 5.56
C ILE A 295 -0.29 17.88 5.64
N SER A 296 0.02 18.70 6.64
CA SER A 296 1.39 19.20 6.85
C SER A 296 2.41 18.07 7.04
N TYR A 297 2.05 17.00 7.77
CA TYR A 297 2.90 15.81 7.89
C TYR A 297 2.95 14.99 6.60
N ALA A 298 1.85 14.92 5.84
CA ALA A 298 1.82 14.23 4.55
C ALA A 298 2.74 14.90 3.52
N GLU A 299 2.80 16.24 3.48
CA GLU A 299 3.73 17.00 2.64
C GLU A 299 5.19 16.71 3.01
N ILE A 300 5.50 16.65 4.31
CA ILE A 300 6.84 16.27 4.80
C ILE A 300 7.17 14.84 4.40
N TYR A 301 6.24 13.91 4.60
CA TYR A 301 6.40 12.52 4.20
C TYR A 301 6.68 12.42 2.70
N ARG A 302 5.85 13.05 1.87
CA ARG A 302 5.98 13.06 0.40
C ARG A 302 7.33 13.60 -0.07
N LYS A 303 7.87 14.60 0.64
CA LYS A 303 9.15 15.25 0.32
C LYS A 303 10.35 14.38 0.67
N TYR A 304 10.34 13.71 1.81
CA TYR A 304 11.54 13.08 2.39
C TYR A 304 11.51 11.55 2.42
N ILE A 305 10.33 10.94 2.36
CA ILE A 305 10.18 9.49 2.44
C ILE A 305 10.02 8.90 1.03
N ARG A 306 10.86 7.90 0.74
CA ARG A 306 11.03 7.33 -0.60
C ARG A 306 10.77 5.83 -0.57
N PRO A 307 9.50 5.40 -0.67
CA PRO A 307 9.14 3.98 -0.74
C PRO A 307 9.75 3.27 -1.96
N ASP A 308 10.07 4.04 -3.01
CA ASP A 308 10.73 3.58 -4.24
C ASP A 308 12.26 3.50 -4.16
N ILE A 309 12.85 3.83 -3.00
CA ILE A 309 14.31 3.99 -2.85
C ILE A 309 15.14 2.78 -3.32
N GLN A 310 14.58 1.59 -3.23
CA GLN A 310 15.24 0.37 -3.70
C GLN A 310 15.39 0.31 -5.22
N ARG A 311 14.55 1.04 -5.96
CA ARG A 311 14.52 1.07 -7.43
C ARG A 311 15.23 2.29 -8.01
N VAL A 312 15.68 3.20 -7.17
CA VAL A 312 16.33 4.46 -7.56
C VAL A 312 17.81 4.43 -7.25
N VAL A 313 18.61 5.01 -8.13
CA VAL A 313 20.05 5.19 -7.86
C VAL A 313 20.21 6.21 -6.75
N LEU A 314 20.89 5.83 -5.68
CA LEU A 314 21.24 6.74 -4.60
C LEU A 314 22.41 7.63 -5.06
N THR A 315 22.14 8.89 -5.38
CA THR A 315 23.13 9.85 -5.89
C THR A 315 23.80 10.67 -4.78
N ASP A 316 23.12 10.89 -3.66
CA ASP A 316 23.64 11.58 -2.48
C ASP A 316 23.83 10.58 -1.34
N PHE A 317 25.04 10.02 -1.27
CA PHE A 317 25.41 8.99 -0.30
C PHE A 317 25.61 9.52 1.12
N LYS A 318 25.76 10.85 1.29
CA LYS A 318 25.98 11.49 2.58
C LYS A 318 24.71 11.98 3.24
N ASN A 319 23.64 12.09 2.51
CA ASN A 319 22.35 12.53 3.03
C ASN A 319 21.76 11.47 3.95
N SER A 320 21.65 11.78 5.24
CA SER A 320 21.25 10.83 6.28
C SER A 320 19.83 10.31 6.09
N ILE A 321 18.86 11.15 5.64
CA ILE A 321 17.48 10.70 5.40
C ILE A 321 17.40 9.75 4.19
N ASN A 322 18.20 9.96 3.14
CA ASN A 322 18.24 9.04 2.01
C ASN A 322 18.77 7.66 2.44
N ARG A 323 19.76 7.63 3.32
CA ARG A 323 20.29 6.37 3.90
C ARG A 323 19.24 5.70 4.80
N LEU A 324 18.49 6.49 5.59
CA LEU A 324 17.38 5.96 6.39
C LEU A 324 16.24 5.39 5.53
N ASN A 325 15.98 5.93 4.35
CA ASN A 325 15.01 5.33 3.44
C ASN A 325 15.40 3.89 3.03
N ILE A 326 16.71 3.59 2.91
CA ILE A 326 17.18 2.20 2.74
C ILE A 326 16.88 1.36 4.00
N VAL A 327 17.02 1.94 5.19
CA VAL A 327 16.67 1.25 6.45
C VAL A 327 15.16 0.99 6.51
N PHE A 328 14.33 1.96 6.16
CA PHE A 328 12.86 1.80 6.17
C PHE A 328 12.41 0.71 5.22
N PHE A 329 12.79 0.81 3.95
CA PHE A 329 12.21 0.00 2.87
C PHE A 329 13.14 -1.09 2.35
N GLY A 330 14.45 -0.92 2.45
CA GLY A 330 15.43 -1.94 2.06
C GLY A 330 15.69 -2.98 3.15
N LEU A 331 15.62 -2.56 4.42
CA LEU A 331 15.79 -3.42 5.60
C LEU A 331 14.47 -3.72 6.34
N ASP A 332 13.34 -3.25 5.80
CA ASP A 332 11.99 -3.47 6.35
C ASP A 332 11.85 -3.03 7.82
N THR A 333 12.39 -1.84 8.15
CA THR A 333 12.42 -1.31 9.51
C THR A 333 11.69 0.04 9.60
N THR A 334 10.37 0.01 9.44
CA THR A 334 9.52 1.22 9.45
C THR A 334 9.12 1.69 10.85
N THR A 335 9.45 0.94 11.89
CA THR A 335 9.08 1.24 13.29
C THR A 335 9.60 2.61 13.79
N LEU A 336 10.72 3.10 13.24
CA LEU A 336 11.26 4.41 13.61
C LEU A 336 10.65 5.57 12.80
N LEU A 337 9.82 5.28 11.80
CA LEU A 337 9.24 6.28 10.90
C LEU A 337 8.39 7.35 11.63
N PRO A 338 7.55 7.03 12.64
CA PRO A 338 6.84 8.05 13.42
C PRO A 338 7.77 9.09 14.05
N TYR A 339 8.84 8.63 14.67
CA TYR A 339 9.82 9.52 15.29
C TYR A 339 10.60 10.35 14.24
N CYS A 340 10.97 9.74 13.12
CA CYS A 340 11.64 10.47 12.04
C CYS A 340 10.75 11.56 11.43
N LEU A 341 9.45 11.31 11.25
CA LEU A 341 8.50 12.33 10.79
C LEU A 341 8.36 13.47 11.80
N TYR A 342 8.30 13.14 13.09
CA TYR A 342 8.27 14.15 14.14
C TYR A 342 9.53 15.04 14.11
N VAL A 343 10.70 14.44 13.97
CA VAL A 343 11.97 15.16 13.85
C VAL A 343 12.01 16.03 12.59
N LEU A 344 11.58 15.51 11.45
CA LEU A 344 11.52 16.29 10.18
C LEU A 344 10.68 17.55 10.30
N LYS A 345 9.60 17.50 11.09
CA LYS A 345 8.71 18.66 11.30
C LYS A 345 9.24 19.65 12.32
N ASN A 346 9.87 19.18 13.41
CA ASN A 346 10.09 19.97 14.60
C ASN A 346 11.57 20.29 14.90
N ALA A 347 12.53 19.58 14.29
CA ALA A 347 13.96 19.83 14.48
C ALA A 347 14.51 20.81 13.46
N LYS A 348 15.62 21.47 13.81
CA LYS A 348 16.42 22.21 12.83
C LYS A 348 17.06 21.23 11.84
N PRO A 349 17.26 21.60 10.56
CA PRO A 349 17.80 20.69 9.54
C PRO A 349 19.12 20.02 9.93
N GLU A 350 20.04 20.76 10.56
CA GLU A 350 21.34 20.25 10.99
C GLU A 350 21.23 19.24 12.14
N GLU A 351 20.27 19.43 13.04
CA GLU A 351 19.97 18.48 14.12
C GLU A 351 19.28 17.22 13.57
N ALA A 352 18.34 17.39 12.63
CA ALA A 352 17.67 16.28 11.97
C ALA A 352 18.67 15.37 11.24
N ASP A 353 19.63 15.95 10.50
CA ASP A 353 20.65 15.18 9.78
C ASP A 353 21.54 14.37 10.75
N LYS A 354 22.00 14.98 11.86
CA LYS A 354 22.76 14.27 12.90
C LYS A 354 21.94 13.14 13.54
N ILE A 355 20.69 13.42 13.88
CA ILE A 355 19.76 12.43 14.45
C ILE A 355 19.60 11.24 13.50
N PHE A 356 19.36 11.49 12.21
CA PHE A 356 19.14 10.44 11.22
C PHE A 356 20.41 9.62 10.96
N GLY A 357 21.58 10.26 10.89
CA GLY A 357 22.86 9.57 10.78
C GLY A 357 23.12 8.63 11.95
N TYR A 358 22.82 9.09 13.16
CA TYR A 358 22.98 8.29 14.37
C TYR A 358 21.98 7.14 14.46
N LEU A 359 20.70 7.38 14.13
CA LEU A 359 19.66 6.34 14.09
C LEU A 359 19.99 5.27 13.05
N GLY A 360 20.46 5.64 11.87
CA GLY A 360 20.91 4.68 10.87
C GLY A 360 22.03 3.78 11.40
N THR A 361 23.04 4.39 12.04
CA THR A 361 24.13 3.65 12.69
C THR A 361 23.63 2.74 13.82
N TYR A 362 22.73 3.26 14.66
CA TYR A 362 22.13 2.51 15.76
C TYR A 362 21.40 1.25 15.26
N ILE A 363 20.53 1.38 14.28
CA ILE A 363 19.75 0.25 13.73
C ILE A 363 20.67 -0.79 13.08
N ILE A 364 21.64 -0.34 12.25
CA ILE A 364 22.53 -1.26 11.53
C ILE A 364 23.43 -2.02 12.50
N ARG A 365 24.04 -1.34 13.49
CA ARG A 365 24.89 -2.01 14.48
C ARG A 365 24.11 -3.04 15.30
N ARG A 366 22.91 -2.69 15.75
CA ARG A 366 22.03 -3.63 16.48
C ARG A 366 21.61 -4.82 15.62
N MET A 367 21.29 -4.56 14.34
CA MET A 367 20.96 -5.64 13.39
C MET A 367 22.15 -6.59 13.21
N LEU A 368 23.37 -6.06 13.03
CA LEU A 368 24.59 -6.86 12.91
C LEU A 368 24.90 -7.67 14.15
N CYS A 369 24.55 -7.19 15.33
CA CYS A 369 24.75 -7.89 16.61
C CYS A 369 23.58 -8.80 16.99
N HIS A 370 22.59 -9.02 16.09
CA HIS A 370 21.36 -9.79 16.38
C HIS A 370 20.60 -9.30 17.61
N ASP A 371 20.74 -8.03 17.96
CA ASP A 371 19.98 -7.43 19.03
C ASP A 371 18.50 -7.37 18.67
N TRP A 372 17.67 -7.77 19.62
CA TRP A 372 16.24 -7.89 19.42
C TRP A 372 15.58 -6.53 19.12
N THR A 373 14.78 -6.50 18.09
CA THR A 373 13.98 -5.30 17.71
C THR A 373 12.74 -5.10 18.60
N LYS A 374 12.50 -6.04 19.54
CA LYS A 374 11.28 -6.09 20.37
C LYS A 374 10.96 -4.80 21.12
N ASN A 375 11.98 -4.03 21.48
CA ASN A 375 11.83 -2.79 22.25
C ASN A 375 11.79 -1.52 21.40
N TYR A 376 11.91 -1.61 20.07
CA TYR A 376 11.97 -0.42 19.21
C TYR A 376 10.71 0.44 19.32
N ASN A 377 9.52 -0.16 19.30
CA ASN A 377 8.27 0.56 19.46
C ASN A 377 8.27 1.40 20.73
N LYS A 378 8.59 0.79 21.87
CA LYS A 378 8.65 1.47 23.17
C LYS A 378 9.72 2.55 23.19
N LYS A 379 10.91 2.29 22.64
CA LYS A 379 12.01 3.24 22.65
C LYS A 379 11.73 4.48 21.81
N PHE A 380 11.28 4.29 20.56
CA PHE A 380 10.93 5.42 19.70
C PHE A 380 9.71 6.18 20.20
N LYS A 381 8.78 5.48 20.86
CA LYS A 381 7.66 6.12 21.54
C LYS A 381 8.11 7.02 22.70
N THR A 382 9.05 6.55 23.50
CA THR A 382 9.64 7.37 24.58
C THR A 382 10.31 8.64 24.02
N MET A 383 10.99 8.54 22.86
CA MET A 383 11.60 9.71 22.20
C MET A 383 10.54 10.71 21.73
N LEU A 384 9.41 10.24 21.23
CA LEU A 384 8.26 11.09 20.86
C LEU A 384 7.64 11.77 22.08
N THR A 385 7.36 11.00 23.13
CA THR A 385 6.77 11.52 24.37
C THR A 385 7.68 12.58 25.01
N ASN A 386 8.99 12.37 24.99
CA ASN A 386 9.99 13.32 25.50
C ASN A 386 10.31 14.45 24.50
N LYS A 387 9.66 14.49 23.33
CA LYS A 387 9.84 15.52 22.30
C LYS A 387 11.30 15.76 21.91
N ILE A 388 12.07 14.68 21.75
CA ILE A 388 13.49 14.74 21.45
C ILE A 388 13.69 15.22 20.00
N VAL A 389 14.28 16.41 19.82
CA VAL A 389 14.53 17.05 18.52
C VAL A 389 15.96 17.58 18.37
N THR A 390 16.85 17.26 19.32
CA THR A 390 18.28 17.59 19.27
C THR A 390 19.11 16.32 19.37
N PHE A 391 20.28 16.35 18.74
CA PHE A 391 21.22 15.21 18.76
C PHE A 391 21.68 14.87 20.18
N ASP A 392 22.01 15.90 20.98
CA ASP A 392 22.51 15.68 22.35
C ASP A 392 21.46 14.99 23.22
N ALA A 393 20.18 15.39 23.10
CA ALA A 393 19.08 14.75 23.81
C ALA A 393 18.86 13.29 23.36
N LEU A 394 18.96 13.03 22.06
CA LEU A 394 18.89 11.68 21.52
C LEU A 394 20.04 10.80 22.02
N TYR A 395 21.27 11.31 21.91
CA TYR A 395 22.47 10.60 22.34
C TYR A 395 22.38 10.23 23.82
N LYS A 396 22.02 11.20 24.68
CA LYS A 396 21.81 10.96 26.09
C LYS A 396 20.71 9.92 26.35
N ASN A 397 19.56 10.01 25.67
CA ASN A 397 18.46 9.05 25.84
C ASN A 397 18.89 7.60 25.49
N ILE A 398 19.74 7.43 24.46
CA ILE A 398 20.24 6.10 24.07
C ILE A 398 21.32 5.60 25.04
N MET A 399 22.22 6.49 25.51
CA MET A 399 23.33 6.12 26.40
C MET A 399 22.87 5.90 27.85
N ASP A 400 21.91 6.69 28.35
CA ASP A 400 21.37 6.58 29.71
C ASP A 400 20.32 5.47 29.84
N SER A 401 20.08 4.70 28.76
CA SER A 401 19.17 3.54 28.81
C SER A 401 19.62 2.57 29.88
N ALA A 402 18.83 2.43 30.94
CA ALA A 402 19.12 1.58 32.08
C ALA A 402 19.27 0.08 31.73
N ASN A 403 18.75 -0.33 30.58
CA ASN A 403 18.90 -1.67 30.05
C ASN A 403 20.08 -1.70 29.06
N ASN A 404 21.12 -2.45 29.40
CA ASN A 404 22.23 -2.74 28.48
C ASN A 404 21.78 -3.31 27.12
N GLU A 405 20.57 -3.88 27.08
CA GLU A 405 19.95 -4.43 25.87
C GLU A 405 19.58 -3.38 24.82
N ASP A 406 19.41 -2.10 25.21
CA ASP A 406 18.98 -1.01 24.30
C ASP A 406 20.11 -0.05 23.92
N ARG A 407 21.34 -0.32 24.33
CA ARG A 407 22.50 0.54 24.01
C ARG A 407 22.93 0.45 22.54
N LEU A 408 23.70 1.42 22.09
CA LEU A 408 24.43 1.32 20.84
C LEU A 408 25.55 0.28 20.97
N PRO A 409 25.60 -0.79 20.14
CA PRO A 409 26.69 -1.73 20.13
C PRO A 409 28.03 -1.06 19.83
N THR A 410 29.06 -1.40 20.61
CA THR A 410 30.45 -0.91 20.44
C THR A 410 31.14 -1.66 19.31
N ASP A 411 32.34 -1.18 18.91
CA ASP A 411 33.15 -1.90 17.92
C ASP A 411 33.60 -3.28 18.42
N LEU A 412 33.80 -3.45 19.73
CA LEU A 412 34.10 -4.75 20.34
C LEU A 412 32.90 -5.71 20.27
N ASP A 413 31.67 -5.19 20.38
CA ASP A 413 30.47 -6.01 20.20
C ASP A 413 30.35 -6.47 18.75
N LEU A 414 30.59 -5.57 17.79
CA LEU A 414 30.59 -5.92 16.37
C LEU A 414 31.65 -6.99 16.07
N GLN A 415 32.88 -6.87 16.57
CA GLN A 415 33.92 -7.87 16.35
C GLN A 415 33.53 -9.26 16.87
N LYS A 416 32.79 -9.33 17.97
CA LYS A 416 32.35 -10.61 18.57
C LYS A 416 31.11 -11.18 17.90
N LEU A 417 30.18 -10.32 17.47
CA LEU A 417 28.81 -10.69 17.13
C LEU A 417 28.49 -10.60 15.63
N ILE A 418 29.36 -9.99 14.81
CA ILE A 418 29.18 -9.90 13.34
C ILE A 418 29.16 -11.28 12.64
N ASN A 419 29.55 -12.31 13.38
CA ASN A 419 29.67 -13.69 12.90
C ASN A 419 28.34 -14.47 12.85
N TYR A 420 27.20 -13.80 13.00
CA TYR A 420 25.91 -14.44 12.87
C TYR A 420 25.41 -14.42 11.42
N ASP A 421 24.59 -15.42 11.05
CA ASP A 421 23.95 -15.46 9.73
C ASP A 421 22.76 -14.48 9.69
N HIS A 422 22.77 -13.57 8.74
CA HIS A 422 21.71 -12.61 8.48
C HIS A 422 20.90 -13.05 7.27
N THR A 423 19.61 -12.68 7.22
CA THR A 423 18.81 -12.95 6.03
C THR A 423 19.43 -12.26 4.80
N ASN A 424 19.21 -12.85 3.62
CA ASN A 424 19.77 -12.30 2.37
C ASN A 424 19.33 -10.85 2.13
N ALA A 425 18.09 -10.50 2.50
CA ALA A 425 17.59 -9.13 2.35
C ALA A 425 18.34 -8.15 3.27
N GLN A 426 18.51 -8.52 4.55
CA GLN A 426 19.28 -7.71 5.52
C GLN A 426 20.72 -7.55 5.08
N THR A 427 21.41 -8.65 4.73
CA THR A 427 22.82 -8.59 4.28
C THR A 427 22.96 -7.72 3.04
N ARG A 428 22.07 -7.84 2.06
CA ARG A 428 22.10 -7.01 0.84
C ARG A 428 21.95 -5.53 1.16
N GLY A 429 20.99 -5.17 2.00
CA GLY A 429 20.78 -3.77 2.41
C GLY A 429 21.95 -3.21 3.22
N ILE A 430 22.52 -4.00 4.14
CA ILE A 430 23.71 -3.59 4.94
C ILE A 430 24.91 -3.38 4.02
N LEU A 431 25.24 -4.31 3.14
CA LEU A 431 26.34 -4.18 2.18
C LEU A 431 26.15 -2.97 1.27
N TYR A 432 24.90 -2.69 0.84
CA TYR A 432 24.60 -1.50 0.04
C TYR A 432 24.86 -0.20 0.80
N LEU A 433 24.47 -0.14 2.07
CA LEU A 433 24.73 1.02 2.92
C LEU A 433 26.24 1.20 3.23
N LEU A 434 26.97 0.10 3.41
CA LEU A 434 28.45 0.15 3.55
C LEU A 434 29.09 0.64 2.26
N GLU A 435 28.73 0.07 1.10
CA GLU A 435 29.23 0.48 -0.21
C GLU A 435 29.03 1.98 -0.44
N THR A 436 27.78 2.46 -0.28
CA THR A 436 27.46 3.89 -0.46
C THR A 436 28.12 4.79 0.58
N GLY A 437 28.39 4.29 1.78
CA GLY A 437 29.10 5.03 2.83
C GLY A 437 30.61 5.16 2.59
N LEU A 438 31.23 4.18 1.95
CA LEU A 438 32.66 4.15 1.64
C LEU A 438 33.02 4.97 0.39
N ARG A 439 32.05 5.19 -0.52
CA ARG A 439 32.26 5.93 -1.76
C ARG A 439 32.52 7.41 -1.54
N GLN A 440 33.40 7.95 -2.37
CA GLN A 440 33.73 9.38 -2.38
C GLN A 440 33.18 10.00 -3.68
N PRO A 441 32.26 10.98 -3.60
CA PRO A 441 31.71 11.62 -4.79
C PRO A 441 32.79 12.13 -5.75
N GLY A 442 32.68 11.81 -7.03
CA GLY A 442 33.61 12.24 -8.08
C GLY A 442 34.97 11.51 -8.15
N LYS A 443 35.21 10.51 -7.28
CA LYS A 443 36.44 9.72 -7.28
C LYS A 443 36.28 8.25 -7.68
N GLU A 444 35.05 7.84 -7.94
CA GLU A 444 34.72 6.44 -8.24
C GLU A 444 34.67 6.20 -9.75
N SER A 445 35.27 5.11 -10.19
CA SER A 445 35.28 4.69 -11.60
C SER A 445 33.96 4.05 -12.05
N THR A 446 33.09 3.67 -11.11
CA THR A 446 31.81 2.99 -11.39
C THR A 446 30.66 3.65 -10.68
N SER A 447 29.46 3.51 -11.24
CA SER A 447 28.22 3.98 -10.61
C SER A 447 27.61 2.87 -9.75
N VAL A 448 26.98 3.25 -8.61
CA VAL A 448 26.14 2.33 -7.85
C VAL A 448 24.83 2.14 -8.59
N LEU A 449 24.39 0.90 -8.75
CA LEU A 449 23.05 0.57 -9.27
C LEU A 449 22.01 0.72 -8.14
N PRO A 450 20.71 0.79 -8.47
CA PRO A 450 19.64 0.65 -7.48
C PRO A 450 19.79 -0.63 -6.66
N LEU A 451 19.41 -0.60 -5.39
CA LEU A 451 19.51 -1.76 -4.49
C LEU A 451 18.87 -3.02 -5.10
N ASP A 452 17.72 -2.88 -5.74
CA ASP A 452 17.00 -4.00 -6.37
C ASP A 452 17.72 -4.59 -7.58
N SER A 453 18.71 -3.91 -8.13
CA SER A 453 19.52 -4.43 -9.26
C SER A 453 20.63 -5.38 -8.80
N TYR A 454 20.88 -5.46 -7.50
CA TYR A 454 21.87 -6.37 -6.94
C TYR A 454 21.23 -7.63 -6.36
N ASP A 455 21.89 -8.76 -6.59
CA ASP A 455 21.74 -9.98 -5.81
C ASP A 455 22.83 -10.08 -4.75
N LEU A 456 22.58 -10.88 -3.72
CA LEU A 456 23.58 -11.27 -2.75
C LEU A 456 24.31 -12.50 -3.26
N GLU A 457 25.60 -12.36 -3.52
CA GLU A 457 26.46 -13.46 -3.93
C GLU A 457 27.23 -14.02 -2.74
N HIS A 458 27.32 -15.35 -2.62
CA HIS A 458 28.19 -16.03 -1.71
C HIS A 458 29.52 -16.32 -2.42
N ILE A 459 30.63 -15.70 -1.98
CA ILE A 459 31.96 -15.90 -2.57
C ILE A 459 32.28 -17.39 -2.54
N MET A 460 32.26 -18.04 -1.37
CA MET A 460 32.20 -19.50 -1.23
C MET A 460 30.72 -19.91 -1.27
N PRO A 461 30.26 -20.68 -2.29
CA PRO A 461 28.86 -20.97 -2.48
C PRO A 461 28.30 -21.92 -1.41
N LYS A 462 26.98 -21.87 -1.19
CA LYS A 462 26.29 -22.81 -0.29
C LYS A 462 26.47 -24.27 -0.71
N ASP A 463 26.41 -24.51 -2.03
CA ASP A 463 26.73 -25.81 -2.63
C ASP A 463 28.22 -25.87 -3.00
N TRP A 464 29.05 -26.02 -1.98
CA TRP A 464 30.51 -25.93 -2.08
C TRP A 464 31.18 -27.24 -2.47
N LYS A 465 30.54 -28.39 -2.32
CA LYS A 465 31.16 -29.71 -2.41
C LYS A 465 31.79 -30.00 -3.78
N GLN A 466 31.23 -29.47 -4.87
CA GLN A 466 31.70 -29.76 -6.23
C GLN A 466 33.01 -29.04 -6.57
N TYR A 467 33.14 -27.76 -6.25
CA TYR A 467 34.27 -26.90 -6.70
C TYR A 467 35.11 -26.36 -5.54
N TRP A 468 34.67 -26.55 -4.31
CA TRP A 468 35.31 -26.04 -3.10
C TRP A 468 35.48 -27.16 -2.06
N ALA A 469 35.58 -28.43 -2.52
CA ALA A 469 35.70 -29.61 -1.65
C ALA A 469 36.88 -29.44 -0.69
N LEU A 470 36.73 -29.98 0.51
CA LEU A 470 37.86 -30.17 1.43
C LEU A 470 38.82 -31.21 0.88
N GLU A 471 40.11 -31.01 1.13
CA GLU A 471 41.08 -32.09 0.94
C GLU A 471 40.65 -33.34 1.71
N PRO A 472 40.83 -34.55 1.17
CA PRO A 472 40.37 -35.79 1.84
C PRO A 472 40.82 -35.92 3.29
N SER A 473 42.02 -35.46 3.61
CA SER A 473 42.60 -35.45 4.97
C SER A 473 41.93 -34.49 5.93
N LEU A 474 41.24 -33.46 5.40
CA LEU A 474 40.56 -32.39 6.16
C LEU A 474 39.04 -32.56 6.14
N ASP A 475 38.51 -33.54 5.44
CA ASP A 475 37.06 -33.74 5.28
C ASP A 475 36.45 -34.46 6.50
N THR A 476 36.51 -33.80 7.63
CA THR A 476 35.92 -34.24 8.92
C THR A 476 34.58 -33.54 9.16
N PRO A 477 33.68 -34.12 10.00
CA PRO A 477 32.42 -33.47 10.38
C PRO A 477 32.64 -32.04 10.89
N ASP A 478 33.58 -31.86 11.83
CA ASP A 478 33.89 -30.54 12.43
C ASP A 478 34.32 -29.50 11.40
N ASN A 479 35.16 -29.88 10.44
CA ASN A 479 35.61 -29.01 9.37
C ASN A 479 34.49 -28.67 8.39
N ARG A 480 33.55 -29.58 8.13
CA ARG A 480 32.34 -29.31 7.33
C ARG A 480 31.45 -28.30 8.03
N ASP A 481 31.18 -28.47 9.33
CA ASP A 481 30.36 -27.57 10.13
C ASP A 481 31.00 -26.20 10.24
N ASN A 482 32.30 -26.12 10.47
CA ASN A 482 33.05 -24.87 10.45
C ASN A 482 32.97 -24.16 9.08
N ARG A 483 33.03 -24.91 7.99
CA ARG A 483 32.87 -24.36 6.63
C ARG A 483 31.47 -23.82 6.40
N ILE A 484 30.43 -24.55 6.77
CA ILE A 484 29.02 -24.12 6.68
C ILE A 484 28.82 -22.84 7.50
N TYR A 485 29.38 -22.77 8.70
CA TYR A 485 29.36 -21.55 9.51
C TYR A 485 29.97 -20.36 8.75
N HIS A 486 31.17 -20.50 8.19
CA HIS A 486 31.84 -19.40 7.47
C HIS A 486 31.11 -18.98 6.19
N ILE A 487 30.42 -19.90 5.50
CA ILE A 487 29.58 -19.59 4.35
C ILE A 487 28.46 -18.63 4.73
N GLY A 488 27.89 -18.76 5.93
CA GLY A 488 26.82 -17.90 6.46
C GLY A 488 27.27 -16.48 6.78
N LEU A 489 28.56 -16.23 7.03
CA LEU A 489 29.05 -14.93 7.48
C LEU A 489 28.92 -13.83 6.43
N ILE A 490 28.74 -12.58 6.89
CA ILE A 490 28.65 -11.40 6.01
C ILE A 490 29.94 -11.21 5.20
N GLY A 491 31.12 -11.55 5.76
CA GLY A 491 32.41 -11.49 5.08
C GLY A 491 32.55 -12.45 3.89
N ASN A 492 31.69 -13.45 3.76
CA ASN A 492 31.64 -14.34 2.60
C ASN A 492 30.63 -13.87 1.54
N LYS A 493 30.05 -12.68 1.69
CA LYS A 493 28.95 -12.19 0.84
C LYS A 493 29.34 -10.86 0.19
N THR A 494 28.89 -10.65 -1.05
CA THR A 494 29.08 -9.41 -1.78
C THR A 494 27.85 -9.07 -2.62
N LEU A 495 27.76 -7.81 -3.06
CA LEU A 495 26.74 -7.37 -3.99
C LEU A 495 27.16 -7.69 -5.41
N LEU A 496 26.28 -8.27 -6.20
CA LEU A 496 26.53 -8.59 -7.59
C LEU A 496 25.32 -8.24 -8.45
N ALA A 497 25.53 -7.65 -9.62
CA ALA A 497 24.44 -7.40 -10.56
C ALA A 497 23.74 -8.71 -10.93
N LYS A 498 22.41 -8.71 -10.97
CA LYS A 498 21.57 -9.94 -11.14
C LYS A 498 21.96 -10.79 -12.33
N GLY A 499 22.30 -10.17 -13.47
CA GLY A 499 22.72 -10.90 -14.68
C GLY A 499 24.01 -11.70 -14.48
N LEU A 500 24.99 -11.09 -13.83
CA LEU A 500 26.27 -11.71 -13.56
C LEU A 500 26.17 -12.86 -12.55
N ASN A 501 25.41 -12.67 -11.48
CA ASN A 501 25.20 -13.69 -10.46
C ASN A 501 24.67 -15.00 -11.06
N LYS A 502 23.72 -14.90 -11.99
CA LYS A 502 23.18 -16.06 -12.71
C LYS A 502 24.21 -16.79 -13.58
N SER A 503 25.21 -16.08 -14.12
CA SER A 503 26.24 -16.65 -15.02
C SER A 503 27.38 -17.31 -14.25
N ILE A 504 27.77 -16.78 -13.10
CA ILE A 504 28.92 -17.24 -12.29
C ILE A 504 28.60 -18.56 -11.55
N LYS A 505 27.42 -18.69 -10.97
CA LYS A 505 26.98 -19.88 -10.21
C LYS A 505 27.98 -20.33 -9.12
N ASN A 506 28.05 -21.66 -8.85
CA ASN A 506 28.85 -22.26 -7.77
C ASN A 506 30.30 -22.58 -8.17
N ARG A 507 30.87 -21.93 -9.19
CA ARG A 507 32.20 -22.23 -9.71
C ARG A 507 33.31 -21.97 -8.68
N GLU A 508 34.53 -22.46 -8.98
CA GLU A 508 35.73 -22.19 -8.18
C GLU A 508 36.09 -20.70 -8.13
N TYR A 509 36.83 -20.29 -7.13
CA TYR A 509 37.14 -18.87 -6.88
C TYR A 509 37.87 -18.20 -8.05
N SER A 510 38.87 -18.88 -8.65
CA SER A 510 39.60 -18.36 -9.82
C SER A 510 38.67 -18.05 -10.99
N THR A 511 37.72 -18.92 -11.27
CA THR A 511 36.69 -18.73 -12.29
C THR A 511 35.71 -17.64 -11.92
N LYS A 512 35.25 -17.57 -10.67
CA LYS A 512 34.38 -16.49 -10.20
C LYS A 512 35.08 -15.14 -10.30
N LYS A 513 36.38 -15.08 -9.96
CA LYS A 513 37.17 -13.85 -9.99
C LYS A 513 37.45 -13.38 -11.43
N ASN A 514 37.93 -14.24 -12.29
CA ASN A 514 38.46 -13.88 -13.59
C ASN A 514 37.47 -14.06 -14.76
N GLY A 515 36.41 -14.86 -14.56
CA GLY A 515 35.50 -15.28 -15.63
C GLY A 515 36.06 -16.41 -16.49
N VAL A 516 35.30 -16.83 -17.49
CA VAL A 516 35.67 -17.85 -18.49
C VAL A 516 35.15 -17.41 -19.84
N ALA A 517 36.01 -17.35 -20.85
CA ALA A 517 35.65 -17.02 -22.24
C ALA A 517 34.75 -15.76 -22.30
N ASP A 518 33.49 -15.93 -22.72
CA ASP A 518 32.54 -14.83 -22.85
C ASP A 518 31.82 -14.42 -21.54
N ASN A 519 32.13 -15.11 -20.41
CA ASN A 519 31.55 -14.80 -19.10
C ASN A 519 32.55 -14.04 -18.22
N PHE A 520 32.21 -12.81 -17.91
CA PHE A 520 33.02 -11.97 -17.06
C PHE A 520 32.96 -12.43 -15.59
N GLY A 521 34.07 -12.26 -14.85
CA GLY A 521 34.16 -12.54 -13.43
C GLY A 521 34.01 -11.29 -12.55
N TYR A 522 34.25 -11.44 -11.24
CA TYR A 522 34.21 -10.34 -10.28
C TYR A 522 35.11 -9.17 -10.66
N ASN A 523 36.29 -9.44 -11.20
CA ASN A 523 37.25 -8.42 -11.64
C ASN A 523 36.67 -7.46 -12.69
N HIS A 524 35.63 -7.86 -13.40
CA HIS A 524 35.03 -7.02 -14.43
C HIS A 524 33.81 -6.21 -13.90
N TYR A 525 33.02 -6.79 -13.00
CA TYR A 525 31.75 -6.19 -12.54
C TYR A 525 31.72 -5.78 -11.09
N ALA A 526 32.51 -6.43 -10.23
CA ALA A 526 32.68 -6.01 -8.85
C ALA A 526 33.84 -5.01 -8.70
N VAL A 527 34.62 -4.79 -9.78
CA VAL A 527 35.67 -3.76 -9.81
C VAL A 527 35.03 -2.40 -9.57
N GLY A 528 35.44 -1.77 -8.48
CA GLY A 528 34.91 -0.49 -8.02
C GLY A 528 33.81 -0.56 -6.98
N LEU A 529 33.37 -1.74 -6.53
CA LEU A 529 32.68 -1.88 -5.27
C LEU A 529 33.72 -1.85 -4.13
N LYS A 530 33.59 -0.86 -3.25
CA LYS A 530 34.51 -0.71 -2.10
C LYS A 530 34.39 -1.84 -1.08
N THR A 531 33.21 -2.46 -1.00
CA THR A 531 32.97 -3.62 -0.14
C THR A 531 33.60 -4.91 -0.64
N PHE A 532 34.13 -4.94 -1.87
CA PHE A 532 34.83 -6.09 -2.45
C PHE A 532 36.35 -6.00 -2.33
N ASP A 533 36.88 -4.82 -2.16
CA ASP A 533 38.33 -4.57 -2.10
C ASP A 533 38.95 -4.86 -0.72
N PHE A 534 38.25 -5.52 0.20
CA PHE A 534 38.71 -5.90 1.53
C PHE A 534 39.19 -7.34 1.61
#